data_59cf83eda799c6032770d28afd767e1f
#
_entry.id   59cf83eda799c6032770d28afd767e1f
#
_cell.length_a   1.000
_cell.length_b   1.000
_cell.length_c   1.000
_cell.angle_alpha   90.00
_cell.angle_beta   90.00
_cell.angle_gamma   90.00
#
_symmetry.space_group_name_H-M   'P 1'
#
loop_
_entity.id
_entity.type
_entity.pdbx_description
1 polymer ?
#
loop_
_entity_poly.entity_id
_entity_poly.type
_entity_poly.pdbx_seq_one_letter_code
_entity_poly.pdbx_strand_id
1 'polypeptide(L)'
;MGKKLKQKIKEKEDTQKLLAEVTQKDIFHCHDGQVLRSMKDLSNALSMMADETYACHWNTQKKDLSNWVRNIIGDIKLAMELEGATSRSLAAWEVATRMAYLDRQIP
;
A
#
# COMPACT_ATOMS: atom_id res chain seq x y z
N MET A 1 20.89 -24.32 10.08
CA MET A 1 21.36 -23.23 9.22
C MET A 1 20.53 -23.05 7.95
N GLY A 2 20.09 -24.14 7.28
CA GLY A 2 19.30 -24.04 6.05
C GLY A 2 17.96 -23.35 6.22
N LYS A 3 17.30 -23.50 7.38
CA LYS A 3 16.00 -22.89 7.63
C LYS A 3 16.06 -21.37 7.72
N LYS A 4 17.08 -20.80 8.37
CA LYS A 4 17.22 -19.34 8.48
C LYS A 4 17.52 -18.68 7.14
N LEU A 5 18.34 -19.30 6.32
CA LEU A 5 18.67 -18.77 5.00
C LEU A 5 17.47 -18.80 4.06
N LYS A 6 16.72 -19.90 4.04
CA LYS A 6 15.50 -20.04 3.22
C LYS A 6 14.44 -19.02 3.65
N GLN A 7 14.30 -18.78 4.94
CA GLN A 7 13.34 -17.81 5.47
C GLN A 7 13.70 -16.38 5.07
N LYS A 8 14.99 -16.01 5.13
CA LYS A 8 15.46 -14.69 4.69
C LYS A 8 15.24 -14.46 3.20
N ILE A 9 15.49 -15.48 2.37
CA ILE A 9 15.27 -15.40 0.93
C ILE A 9 13.78 -15.19 0.64
N LYS A 10 12.90 -15.93 1.33
CA LYS A 10 11.46 -15.81 1.17
C LYS A 10 10.96 -14.44 1.59
N GLU A 11 11.43 -13.92 2.74
CA GLU A 11 11.07 -12.60 3.22
C GLU A 11 11.46 -11.51 2.23
N LYS A 12 12.65 -11.62 1.65
CA LYS A 12 13.13 -10.67 0.64
C LYS A 12 12.28 -10.72 -0.63
N GLU A 13 11.94 -11.92 -1.10
CA GLU A 13 11.10 -12.10 -2.27
C GLU A 13 9.70 -11.54 -2.03
N ASP A 14 9.11 -11.82 -0.86
CA ASP A 14 7.79 -11.29 -0.49
C ASP A 14 7.82 -9.77 -0.41
N THR A 15 8.89 -9.20 0.17
CA THR A 15 9.07 -7.76 0.25
C THR A 15 9.13 -7.12 -1.14
N GLN A 16 9.89 -7.72 -2.06
CA GLN A 16 9.99 -7.23 -3.43
C GLN A 16 8.65 -7.27 -4.15
N LYS A 17 7.84 -8.31 -3.92
CA LYS A 17 6.50 -8.42 -4.49
C LYS A 17 5.59 -7.31 -3.99
N LEU A 18 5.66 -6.99 -2.69
CA LEU A 18 4.84 -5.94 -2.09
C LEU A 18 5.17 -4.56 -2.65
N LEU A 19 6.42 -4.33 -3.04
CA LEU A 19 6.88 -3.06 -3.59
C LEU A 19 6.79 -2.98 -5.11
N ALA A 20 6.49 -4.10 -5.77
CA ALA A 20 6.46 -4.16 -7.24
C ALA A 20 5.21 -3.51 -7.81
N GLU A 21 5.30 -3.15 -9.10
CA GLU A 21 4.14 -2.66 -9.82
C GLU A 21 3.14 -3.81 -10.05
N VAL A 22 1.85 -3.47 -9.97
CA VAL A 22 0.78 -4.43 -10.25
C VAL A 22 0.59 -4.57 -11.77
N THR A 23 -0.13 -5.61 -12.18
CA THR A 23 -0.46 -5.79 -13.59
C THR A 23 -1.44 -4.71 -14.03
N GLN A 24 -1.48 -4.44 -15.33
CA GLN A 24 -2.29 -3.35 -15.88
C GLN A 24 -3.77 -3.44 -15.51
N LYS A 25 -4.31 -4.64 -15.44
CA LYS A 25 -5.73 -4.86 -15.08
C LYS A 25 -6.02 -4.56 -13.60
N ASP A 26 -4.99 -4.54 -12.76
CA ASP A 26 -5.11 -4.37 -11.32
C ASP A 26 -4.76 -2.95 -10.84
N ILE A 27 -4.53 -2.04 -11.77
CA ILE A 27 -4.24 -0.64 -11.47
C ILE A 27 -5.46 0.00 -10.79
N PHE A 28 -5.22 0.78 -9.75
CA PHE A 28 -6.27 1.52 -9.04
C PHE A 28 -6.44 2.91 -9.68
N HIS A 29 -7.68 3.29 -9.96
CA HIS A 29 -8.00 4.60 -10.50
C HIS A 29 -8.65 5.45 -9.41
N CYS A 30 -7.97 6.52 -9.01
CA CYS A 30 -8.49 7.43 -8.00
C CYS A 30 -9.57 8.32 -8.59
N HIS A 31 -10.45 8.80 -7.71
CA HIS A 31 -11.55 9.68 -8.09
C HIS A 31 -11.05 10.97 -8.78
N ASP A 32 -9.85 11.44 -8.40
CA ASP A 32 -9.24 12.65 -8.97
C ASP A 32 -8.47 12.40 -10.28
N GLY A 33 -8.50 11.18 -10.80
CA GLY A 33 -7.83 10.81 -12.04
C GLY A 33 -6.42 10.26 -11.86
N GLN A 34 -5.86 10.27 -10.65
CA GLN A 34 -4.56 9.67 -10.42
C GLN A 34 -4.63 8.15 -10.57
N VAL A 35 -3.54 7.55 -11.00
CA VAL A 35 -3.45 6.11 -11.28
C VAL A 35 -2.40 5.50 -10.37
N LEU A 36 -2.76 4.43 -9.65
CA LEU A 36 -1.87 3.77 -8.71
C LEU A 36 -1.44 2.41 -9.25
N ARG A 37 -0.14 2.26 -9.50
CA ARG A 37 0.46 1.02 -10.00
C ARG A 37 1.25 0.28 -8.93
N SER A 38 1.54 0.95 -7.81
CA SER A 38 2.40 0.40 -6.76
C SER A 38 2.12 1.08 -5.44
N MET A 39 2.73 0.55 -4.38
CA MET A 39 2.69 1.18 -3.07
C MET A 39 3.31 2.59 -3.10
N LYS A 40 4.36 2.77 -3.91
CA LYS A 40 4.99 4.09 -4.08
C LYS A 40 4.01 5.10 -4.68
N ASP A 41 3.27 4.71 -5.71
CA ASP A 41 2.25 5.56 -6.30
C ASP A 41 1.17 5.93 -5.27
N LEU A 42 0.75 4.95 -4.46
CA LEU A 42 -0.21 5.19 -3.38
C LEU A 42 0.32 6.22 -2.38
N SER A 43 1.58 6.09 -1.98
CA SER A 43 2.21 7.03 -1.06
C SER A 43 2.21 8.45 -1.63
N ASN A 44 2.62 8.58 -2.89
CA ASN A 44 2.66 9.88 -3.56
C ASN A 44 1.26 10.49 -3.71
N ALA A 45 0.29 9.66 -4.10
CA ALA A 45 -1.09 10.12 -4.26
C ALA A 45 -1.69 10.60 -2.95
N LEU A 46 -1.48 9.86 -1.86
CA LEU A 46 -2.00 10.25 -0.55
C LEU A 46 -1.42 11.57 -0.05
N SER A 47 -0.16 11.86 -0.40
CA SER A 47 0.44 13.13 0.02
C SER A 47 -0.04 14.31 -0.82
N MET A 48 -0.62 14.06 -1.99
CA MET A 48 -1.01 15.12 -2.94
C MET A 48 -2.53 15.27 -3.11
N MET A 49 -3.32 14.24 -2.83
CA MET A 49 -4.76 14.31 -3.06
C MET A 49 -5.46 15.22 -2.05
N ALA A 50 -6.59 15.77 -2.46
CA ALA A 50 -7.44 16.55 -1.56
C ALA A 50 -8.11 15.64 -0.52
N ASP A 51 -8.44 16.22 0.63
CA ASP A 51 -9.14 15.46 1.68
C ASP A 51 -10.49 14.92 1.19
N GLU A 52 -11.17 15.68 0.34
CA GLU A 52 -12.44 15.26 -0.27
C GLU A 52 -12.26 14.01 -1.13
N THR A 53 -11.15 13.93 -1.87
CA THR A 53 -10.82 12.75 -2.68
C THR A 53 -10.59 11.55 -1.78
N TYR A 54 -9.86 11.73 -0.69
CA TYR A 54 -9.64 10.64 0.27
C TYR A 54 -10.96 10.15 0.85
N ALA A 55 -11.86 11.08 1.19
CA ALA A 55 -13.17 10.73 1.75
C ALA A 55 -14.04 9.93 0.77
N CYS A 56 -13.84 10.11 -0.53
CA CYS A 56 -14.53 9.30 -1.55
C CYS A 56 -14.09 7.83 -1.50
N HIS A 57 -12.84 7.56 -1.08
CA HIS A 57 -12.29 6.22 -1.05
C HIS A 57 -12.26 5.60 0.35
N TRP A 58 -12.49 6.40 1.37
CA TRP A 58 -12.52 5.94 2.75
C TRP A 58 -13.68 6.57 3.50
N ASN A 59 -14.66 5.77 3.85
CA ASN A 59 -15.77 6.15 4.73
C ASN A 59 -16.33 4.89 5.39
N THR A 60 -17.39 5.02 6.17
CA THR A 60 -17.95 3.88 6.91
C THR A 60 -18.46 2.75 6.02
N GLN A 61 -18.75 3.04 4.76
CA GLN A 61 -19.31 2.08 3.81
C GLN A 61 -18.27 1.64 2.76
N LYS A 62 -17.18 2.37 2.61
CA LYS A 62 -16.25 2.20 1.50
C LYS A 62 -14.80 2.28 1.97
N LYS A 63 -14.04 1.22 1.71
CA LYS A 63 -12.63 1.11 2.10
C LYS A 63 -11.81 0.71 0.87
N ASP A 64 -11.94 1.47 -0.21
CA ASP A 64 -11.36 1.13 -1.51
C ASP A 64 -9.84 0.92 -1.46
N LEU A 65 -9.13 1.84 -0.82
CA LEU A 65 -7.67 1.79 -0.80
C LEU A 65 -7.16 0.60 0.03
N SER A 66 -7.77 0.36 1.19
CA SER A 66 -7.37 -0.78 2.00
C SER A 66 -7.70 -2.10 1.31
N ASN A 67 -8.83 -2.17 0.60
CA ASN A 67 -9.19 -3.36 -0.17
C ASN A 67 -8.20 -3.61 -1.30
N TRP A 68 -7.79 -2.56 -2.01
CA TRP A 68 -6.80 -2.67 -3.09
C TRP A 68 -5.46 -3.16 -2.54
N VAL A 69 -5.01 -2.58 -1.44
CA VAL A 69 -3.75 -2.99 -0.80
C VAL A 69 -3.83 -4.44 -0.35
N ARG A 70 -4.96 -4.85 0.24
CA ARG A 70 -5.15 -6.23 0.72
C ARG A 70 -5.17 -7.24 -0.43
N ASN A 71 -5.98 -6.97 -1.45
CA ASN A 71 -6.32 -7.97 -2.46
C ASN A 71 -5.37 -7.93 -3.66
N ILE A 72 -4.82 -6.79 -3.99
CA ILE A 72 -3.97 -6.61 -5.17
C ILE A 72 -2.50 -6.53 -4.81
N ILE A 73 -2.13 -5.58 -3.95
CA ILE A 73 -0.73 -5.49 -3.46
C ILE A 73 -0.40 -6.73 -2.62
N GLY A 74 -1.34 -7.16 -1.77
CA GLY A 74 -1.14 -8.33 -0.91
C GLY A 74 -0.56 -8.01 0.46
N ASP A 75 -0.52 -6.75 0.86
CA ASP A 75 0.02 -6.35 2.15
C ASP A 75 -1.13 -6.22 3.17
N ILE A 76 -1.42 -7.33 3.83
CA ILE A 76 -2.54 -7.41 4.79
C ILE A 76 -2.31 -6.48 5.98
N LYS A 77 -1.08 -6.39 6.46
CA LYS A 77 -0.75 -5.53 7.60
C LYS A 77 -1.04 -4.07 7.28
N LEU A 78 -0.57 -3.59 6.12
CA LEU A 78 -0.83 -2.22 5.70
C LEU A 78 -2.32 -1.99 5.45
N ALA A 79 -3.00 -2.95 4.87
CA ALA A 79 -4.45 -2.84 4.63
C ALA A 79 -5.21 -2.62 5.94
N MET A 80 -4.85 -3.35 6.99
CA MET A 80 -5.47 -3.19 8.31
C MET A 80 -5.20 -1.81 8.89
N GLU A 81 -3.97 -1.31 8.73
CA GLU A 81 -3.61 0.02 9.21
C GLU A 81 -4.41 1.11 8.46
N LEU A 82 -4.58 0.94 7.15
CA LEU A 82 -5.36 1.87 6.34
C LEU A 82 -6.85 1.86 6.69
N GLU A 83 -7.39 0.73 7.10
CA GLU A 83 -8.78 0.67 7.56
C GLU A 83 -9.00 1.57 8.78
N GLY A 84 -8.00 1.71 9.64
CA GLY A 84 -8.06 2.56 10.81
C GLY A 84 -7.63 4.01 10.57
N ALA A 85 -7.15 4.32 9.36
CA ALA A 85 -6.64 5.66 9.05
C ALA A 85 -7.78 6.61 8.69
N THR A 86 -8.29 7.32 9.69
CA THR A 86 -9.45 8.18 9.56
C THR A 86 -9.16 9.50 8.84
N SER A 87 -7.89 9.81 8.56
CA SER A 87 -7.50 11.01 7.84
C SER A 87 -6.52 10.67 6.73
N ARG A 88 -6.50 11.52 5.70
CA ARG A 88 -5.55 11.38 4.59
C ARG A 88 -4.10 11.44 5.09
N SER A 89 -3.81 12.36 6.01
CA SER A 89 -2.48 12.51 6.57
C SER A 89 -2.03 11.25 7.30
N LEU A 90 -2.91 10.63 8.06
CA LEU A 90 -2.59 9.37 8.76
C LEU A 90 -2.37 8.24 7.76
N ALA A 91 -3.21 8.16 6.72
CA ALA A 91 -3.04 7.15 5.67
C ALA A 91 -1.69 7.32 4.96
N ALA A 92 -1.32 8.55 4.62
CA ALA A 92 -0.03 8.86 3.99
C ALA A 92 1.13 8.42 4.89
N TRP A 93 1.02 8.70 6.18
CA TRP A 93 2.05 8.31 7.15
C TRP A 93 2.18 6.78 7.25
N GLU A 94 1.05 6.07 7.28
CA GLU A 94 1.04 4.61 7.37
C GLU A 94 1.74 3.98 6.15
N VAL A 95 1.44 4.46 4.95
CA VAL A 95 2.05 3.93 3.73
C VAL A 95 3.55 4.25 3.70
N ALA A 96 3.93 5.50 4.00
CA ALA A 96 5.33 5.91 4.00
C ALA A 96 6.15 5.10 5.03
N THR A 97 5.61 4.89 6.21
CA THR A 97 6.27 4.10 7.27
C THR A 97 6.43 2.65 6.84
N ARG A 98 5.39 2.08 6.23
CA ARG A 98 5.45 0.69 5.74
C ARG A 98 6.50 0.54 4.64
N MET A 99 6.56 1.48 3.69
CA MET A 99 7.55 1.47 2.62
C MET A 99 8.97 1.55 3.17
N ALA A 100 9.21 2.43 4.14
CA ALA A 100 10.52 2.57 4.77
C ALA A 100 10.93 1.26 5.45
N TYR A 101 9.99 0.59 6.11
CA TYR A 101 10.25 -0.71 6.72
C TYR A 101 10.60 -1.76 5.66
N LEU A 102 9.82 -1.84 4.58
CA LEU A 102 10.03 -2.83 3.52
C LEU A 102 11.36 -2.58 2.79
N ASP A 103 11.70 -1.32 2.53
CA ASP A 103 12.96 -0.96 1.87
C ASP A 103 14.17 -1.43 2.66
N ARG A 104 14.09 -1.43 3.99
CA ARG A 104 15.19 -1.91 4.85
C ARG A 104 15.38 -3.42 4.80
N GLN A 105 14.38 -4.17 4.31
CA GLN A 105 14.48 -5.61 4.17
C GLN A 105 15.21 -6.01 2.87
N ILE A 106 15.41 -5.06 1.96
CA ILE A 106 16.11 -5.26 0.68
C ILE A 106 17.50 -4.64 0.81
N PRO A 107 18.58 -5.46 0.72
CA PRO A 107 19.94 -4.94 0.80
C PRO A 107 20.34 -4.10 -0.42
#